data_856d7136deeb2d585db6dda2c1e612fa
#
_entry.id   856d7136deeb2d585db6dda2c1e612fa
#
_cell.length_a   1.000
_cell.length_b   1.000
_cell.length_c   1.000
_cell.angle_alpha   90.00
_cell.angle_beta   90.00
_cell.angle_gamma   90.00
#
_symmetry.space_group_name_H-M   'P 1'
#
loop_
_entity.id
_entity.type
_entity.pdbx_description
1 polymer ?
#
loop_
_entity_poly.entity_id
_entity_poly.type
_entity_poly.pdbx_seq_one_letter_code
_entity_poly.pdbx_strand_id
1 'polypeptide(L)'
;MSMLIRNARVVTRDEVFTGVVRIVDGKIHDVERGTTSAREAEDWDGDYLLPGLIELHTDNLEKHLVPRPGVEWNTDAAFVIHDAQVAAAGITTVFDALAIGSRVNAGIRGRDLQTKCAQALTRFHDKNLLRAEHFLHLRCEIATADVVEVFDSLCNHPLLRLASVMDHTPGQRQWHDREQWRRFQERNGKLTDEHVTTALAQLSDEQELYADAHRRAIVARCKALGLPVASHDDTLVEHVAQAAAEGIVLAEFPTTRIAAETAREYHISTIMGAPNIVRGGSHSGNVSALELAKADLLDILSSDYVPSSLLTAVFDLVDKAGWTLPRAMATVSAEPARTAGLHDRGAIAPGLRADFVRVTMLDTLPVPRATYREGARIV
;
A
#
# COMPACT_ATOMS: atom_id res chain seq x y z
N MET A 1 -8.84 -4.70 -28.80
CA MET A 1 -9.45 -5.97 -28.28
C MET A 1 -10.80 -5.63 -27.67
N SER A 2 -11.87 -6.38 -27.98
CA SER A 2 -13.20 -6.10 -27.42
C SER A 2 -13.65 -7.28 -26.56
N MET A 3 -14.20 -6.98 -25.35
CA MET A 3 -14.78 -7.96 -24.44
C MET A 3 -16.17 -7.47 -24.02
N LEU A 4 -17.12 -8.36 -23.92
CA LEU A 4 -18.46 -8.09 -23.41
C LEU A 4 -18.73 -9.06 -22.27
N ILE A 5 -19.01 -8.53 -21.08
CA ILE A 5 -19.31 -9.28 -19.85
C ILE A 5 -20.79 -9.12 -19.56
N ARG A 6 -21.48 -10.20 -19.20
CA ARG A 6 -22.88 -10.17 -18.78
C ARG A 6 -23.08 -10.89 -17.45
N ASN A 7 -24.21 -10.65 -16.83
CA ASN A 7 -24.63 -11.32 -15.60
C ASN A 7 -23.61 -11.18 -14.45
N ALA A 8 -22.89 -10.04 -14.42
CA ALA A 8 -21.95 -9.70 -13.35
C ALA A 8 -22.63 -8.80 -12.32
N ARG A 9 -22.27 -8.95 -11.04
CA ARG A 9 -22.56 -7.96 -10.00
C ARG A 9 -21.54 -6.84 -10.11
N VAL A 10 -21.87 -5.81 -10.87
CA VAL A 10 -21.00 -4.67 -11.12
C VAL A 10 -20.98 -3.76 -9.90
N VAL A 11 -19.78 -3.49 -9.35
CA VAL A 11 -19.58 -2.56 -8.25
C VAL A 11 -19.01 -1.27 -8.81
N THR A 12 -19.84 -0.25 -8.86
CA THR A 12 -19.45 1.12 -9.23
C THR A 12 -19.08 1.92 -8.00
N ARG A 13 -18.85 3.23 -8.13
CA ARG A 13 -18.57 4.11 -6.99
C ARG A 13 -19.73 4.20 -6.00
N ASP A 14 -20.96 4.10 -6.48
CA ASP A 14 -22.14 4.45 -5.70
C ASP A 14 -23.04 3.25 -5.40
N GLU A 15 -22.97 2.20 -6.20
CA GLU A 15 -23.95 1.12 -6.15
C GLU A 15 -23.43 -0.23 -6.64
N VAL A 16 -24.22 -1.28 -6.35
CA VAL A 16 -24.02 -2.65 -6.86
C VAL A 16 -25.28 -3.06 -7.62
N PHE A 17 -25.12 -3.53 -8.85
CA PHE A 17 -26.23 -4.04 -9.66
C PHE A 17 -25.80 -5.16 -10.59
N THR A 18 -26.76 -5.98 -11.03
CA THR A 18 -26.50 -6.93 -12.12
C THR A 18 -26.46 -6.18 -13.43
N GLY A 19 -25.35 -6.33 -14.17
CA GLY A 19 -25.10 -5.52 -15.35
C GLY A 19 -24.30 -6.19 -16.44
N VAL A 20 -24.14 -5.41 -17.50
CA VAL A 20 -23.33 -5.70 -18.68
C VAL A 20 -22.21 -4.67 -18.75
N VAL A 21 -20.98 -5.12 -18.96
CA VAL A 21 -19.83 -4.24 -19.13
C VAL A 21 -19.16 -4.53 -20.46
N ARG A 22 -18.97 -3.47 -21.27
CA ARG A 22 -18.27 -3.56 -22.55
C ARG A 22 -16.89 -2.92 -22.40
N ILE A 23 -15.87 -3.65 -22.78
CA ILE A 23 -14.47 -3.20 -22.81
C ILE A 23 -14.05 -3.10 -24.29
N VAL A 24 -13.42 -1.98 -24.65
CA VAL A 24 -12.88 -1.75 -25.98
C VAL A 24 -11.50 -1.10 -25.84
N ASP A 25 -10.49 -1.69 -26.47
CA ASP A 25 -9.12 -1.19 -26.54
C ASP A 25 -8.56 -0.77 -25.16
N GLY A 26 -8.73 -1.65 -24.20
CA GLY A 26 -8.19 -1.49 -22.82
C GLY A 26 -8.96 -0.52 -21.94
N LYS A 27 -10.12 0.00 -22.38
CA LYS A 27 -10.97 0.92 -21.62
C LYS A 27 -12.37 0.37 -21.43
N ILE A 28 -13.00 0.75 -20.35
CA ILE A 28 -14.43 0.52 -20.12
C ILE A 28 -15.19 1.45 -21.07
N HIS A 29 -15.94 0.88 -21.99
CA HIS A 29 -16.72 1.62 -22.97
C HIS A 29 -18.12 1.93 -22.45
N ASP A 30 -18.82 0.89 -21.96
CA ASP A 30 -20.18 1.00 -21.44
C ASP A 30 -20.35 0.16 -20.16
N VAL A 31 -21.23 0.64 -19.29
CA VAL A 31 -21.70 -0.06 -18.09
C VAL A 31 -23.22 0.08 -18.03
N GLU A 32 -23.94 -1.01 -18.23
CA GLU A 32 -25.39 -1.01 -18.35
C GLU A 32 -26.04 -1.96 -17.32
N ARG A 33 -27.21 -1.58 -16.79
CA ARG A 33 -28.00 -2.45 -15.93
C ARG A 33 -28.74 -3.51 -16.74
N GLY A 34 -28.93 -4.67 -16.13
CA GLY A 34 -29.65 -5.77 -16.74
C GLY A 34 -28.73 -6.82 -17.37
N THR A 35 -29.18 -7.43 -18.45
CA THR A 35 -28.44 -8.52 -19.11
C THR A 35 -28.54 -8.38 -20.64
N THR A 36 -27.75 -9.16 -21.35
CA THR A 36 -27.75 -9.21 -22.83
C THR A 36 -27.83 -10.65 -23.31
N SER A 37 -28.48 -10.86 -24.44
CA SER A 37 -28.51 -12.14 -25.16
C SER A 37 -27.42 -12.28 -26.23
N ALA A 38 -26.51 -11.32 -26.32
CA ALA A 38 -25.38 -11.35 -27.24
C ALA A 38 -24.54 -12.60 -27.02
N ARG A 39 -24.33 -13.39 -28.09
CA ARG A 39 -23.66 -14.71 -27.99
C ARG A 39 -22.17 -14.58 -27.63
N GLU A 40 -21.54 -13.48 -27.97
CA GLU A 40 -20.16 -13.15 -27.68
C GLU A 40 -19.92 -12.72 -26.21
N ALA A 41 -21.00 -12.48 -25.46
CA ALA A 41 -20.88 -12.05 -24.06
C ALA A 41 -20.46 -13.22 -23.17
N GLU A 42 -19.38 -13.01 -22.42
CA GLU A 42 -18.94 -13.91 -21.36
C GLU A 42 -19.90 -13.83 -20.18
N ASP A 43 -20.49 -14.96 -19.79
CA ASP A 43 -21.38 -15.04 -18.64
C ASP A 43 -20.57 -15.21 -17.35
N TRP A 44 -20.75 -14.28 -16.41
CA TRP A 44 -20.06 -14.31 -15.12
C TRP A 44 -20.89 -14.94 -14.00
N ASP A 45 -22.06 -15.46 -14.29
CA ASP A 45 -22.87 -16.28 -13.38
C ASP A 45 -23.13 -15.64 -12.00
N GLY A 46 -23.27 -14.32 -11.97
CA GLY A 46 -23.48 -13.56 -10.74
C GLY A 46 -22.22 -13.27 -9.93
N ASP A 47 -21.02 -13.59 -10.44
CA ASP A 47 -19.76 -13.16 -9.81
C ASP A 47 -19.68 -11.63 -9.76
N TYR A 48 -18.92 -11.11 -8.78
CA TYR A 48 -18.65 -9.68 -8.71
C TYR A 48 -17.66 -9.24 -9.79
N LEU A 49 -17.93 -8.08 -10.38
CA LEU A 49 -16.99 -7.28 -11.16
C LEU A 49 -16.59 -6.07 -10.32
N LEU A 50 -15.41 -6.13 -9.73
CA LEU A 50 -14.85 -5.11 -8.86
C LEU A 50 -13.79 -4.30 -9.61
N PRO A 51 -13.56 -3.00 -9.28
CA PRO A 51 -12.38 -2.29 -9.74
C PRO A 51 -11.10 -3.05 -9.38
N GLY A 52 -10.09 -2.96 -10.24
CA GLY A 52 -8.74 -3.46 -9.93
C GLY A 52 -8.18 -2.77 -8.69
N LEU A 53 -7.57 -3.55 -7.80
CA LEU A 53 -7.04 -3.03 -6.55
C LEU A 53 -5.76 -2.22 -6.79
N ILE A 54 -5.60 -1.16 -6.02
CA ILE A 54 -4.44 -0.28 -6.03
C ILE A 54 -3.79 -0.33 -4.65
N GLU A 55 -2.55 -0.75 -4.61
CA GLU A 55 -1.75 -0.90 -3.41
C GLU A 55 -0.71 0.22 -3.31
N LEU A 56 -0.74 1.03 -2.24
CA LEU A 56 0.20 2.14 -2.07
C LEU A 56 1.39 1.82 -1.17
N HIS A 57 1.32 0.74 -0.37
CA HIS A 57 2.34 0.42 0.61
C HIS A 57 2.44 -1.08 0.86
N THR A 58 3.27 -1.77 0.09
CA THR A 58 3.57 -3.17 0.37
C THR A 58 5.07 -3.43 0.47
N ASP A 59 5.48 -4.13 1.52
CA ASP A 59 6.83 -4.67 1.69
C ASP A 59 6.90 -6.17 1.36
N ASN A 60 5.86 -6.71 0.71
CA ASN A 60 5.77 -8.12 0.38
C ASN A 60 6.96 -8.64 -0.46
N LEU A 61 7.60 -7.76 -1.25
CA LEU A 61 8.80 -8.10 -2.01
C LEU A 61 9.94 -8.57 -1.07
N GLU A 62 10.08 -7.98 0.12
CA GLU A 62 11.12 -8.34 1.09
C GLU A 62 11.08 -9.83 1.48
N LYS A 63 9.89 -10.43 1.56
CA LYS A 63 9.71 -11.86 1.86
C LYS A 63 10.25 -12.78 0.77
N HIS A 64 10.20 -12.33 -0.47
CA HIS A 64 10.72 -13.07 -1.61
C HIS A 64 12.22 -12.88 -1.77
N LEU A 65 12.74 -11.72 -1.35
CA LEU A 65 14.16 -11.43 -1.32
C LEU A 65 14.89 -12.19 -0.21
N VAL A 66 14.23 -12.34 0.96
CA VAL A 66 14.77 -13.10 2.09
C VAL A 66 13.72 -14.10 2.59
N PRO A 67 13.57 -15.22 1.86
CA PRO A 67 12.58 -16.24 2.19
C PRO A 67 12.85 -16.94 3.54
N ARG A 68 14.08 -16.83 4.05
CA ARG A 68 14.48 -17.31 5.39
C ARG A 68 15.56 -16.39 5.98
N PRO A 69 15.69 -16.27 7.30
CA PRO A 69 16.76 -15.51 7.93
C PRO A 69 18.14 -15.91 7.38
N GLY A 70 18.92 -14.93 6.90
CA GLY A 70 20.26 -15.13 6.37
C GLY A 70 20.33 -15.71 4.95
N VAL A 71 19.20 -15.90 4.27
CA VAL A 71 19.16 -16.40 2.88
C VAL A 71 18.70 -15.28 1.95
N GLU A 72 19.62 -14.66 1.24
CA GLU A 72 19.31 -13.70 0.17
C GLU A 72 19.00 -14.46 -1.12
N TRP A 73 17.85 -14.15 -1.74
CA TRP A 73 17.42 -14.76 -2.99
C TRP A 73 17.72 -13.87 -4.20
N ASN A 74 17.66 -14.44 -5.39
CA ASN A 74 17.85 -13.69 -6.63
C ASN A 74 16.75 -12.63 -6.79
N THR A 75 17.14 -11.37 -6.95
CA THR A 75 16.23 -10.21 -7.01
C THR A 75 15.22 -10.33 -8.14
N ASP A 76 15.64 -10.74 -9.33
CA ASP A 76 14.74 -10.85 -10.48
C ASP A 76 13.70 -11.96 -10.26
N ALA A 77 14.11 -13.11 -9.72
CA ALA A 77 13.20 -14.21 -9.38
C ALA A 77 12.22 -13.80 -8.27
N ALA A 78 12.67 -13.02 -7.28
CA ALA A 78 11.83 -12.48 -6.23
C ALA A 78 10.75 -11.55 -6.80
N PHE A 79 11.08 -10.65 -7.72
CA PHE A 79 10.13 -9.78 -8.41
C PHE A 79 9.07 -10.56 -9.19
N VAL A 80 9.46 -11.58 -9.94
CA VAL A 80 8.51 -12.39 -10.74
C VAL A 80 7.45 -13.05 -9.86
N ILE A 81 7.84 -13.55 -8.68
CA ILE A 81 6.90 -14.21 -7.76
C ILE A 81 6.08 -13.17 -7.00
N HIS A 82 6.68 -12.06 -6.59
CA HIS A 82 5.96 -10.94 -5.99
C HIS A 82 4.85 -10.41 -6.91
N ASP A 83 5.18 -10.10 -8.18
CA ASP A 83 4.22 -9.67 -9.20
C ASP A 83 3.10 -10.69 -9.41
N ALA A 84 3.43 -11.99 -9.49
CA ALA A 84 2.41 -13.03 -9.61
C ALA A 84 1.48 -13.08 -8.41
N GLN A 85 1.99 -12.89 -7.19
CA GLN A 85 1.20 -12.91 -5.96
C GLN A 85 0.29 -11.69 -5.85
N VAL A 86 0.78 -10.49 -6.15
CA VAL A 86 -0.05 -9.28 -6.08
C VAL A 86 -1.15 -9.31 -7.15
N ALA A 87 -0.83 -9.75 -8.37
CA ALA A 87 -1.81 -9.91 -9.43
C ALA A 87 -2.88 -10.95 -9.08
N ALA A 88 -2.51 -12.09 -8.48
CA ALA A 88 -3.45 -13.11 -8.02
C ALA A 88 -4.35 -12.64 -6.86
N ALA A 89 -3.92 -11.65 -6.09
CA ALA A 89 -4.72 -10.99 -5.07
C ALA A 89 -5.72 -9.96 -5.63
N GLY A 90 -5.71 -9.70 -6.95
CA GLY A 90 -6.57 -8.71 -7.60
C GLY A 90 -5.94 -7.31 -7.72
N ILE A 91 -4.66 -7.16 -7.36
CA ILE A 91 -3.94 -5.88 -7.43
C ILE A 91 -3.48 -5.68 -8.87
N THR A 92 -3.91 -4.58 -9.48
CA THR A 92 -3.55 -4.19 -10.87
C THR A 92 -2.51 -3.08 -10.91
N THR A 93 -2.38 -2.32 -9.81
CA THR A 93 -1.38 -1.27 -9.63
C THR A 93 -0.77 -1.40 -8.24
N VAL A 94 0.55 -1.41 -8.14
CA VAL A 94 1.25 -1.61 -6.86
C VAL A 94 2.41 -0.62 -6.72
N PHE A 95 2.56 -0.08 -5.53
CA PHE A 95 3.68 0.74 -5.10
C PHE A 95 4.56 -0.12 -4.19
N ASP A 96 5.68 -0.57 -4.73
CA ASP A 96 6.66 -1.35 -3.99
C ASP A 96 7.36 -0.47 -2.97
N ALA A 97 7.08 -0.71 -1.69
CA ALA A 97 7.55 0.12 -0.59
C ALA A 97 8.95 -0.32 -0.15
N LEU A 98 9.98 0.31 -0.73
CA LEU A 98 11.37 0.03 -0.41
C LEU A 98 11.87 0.91 0.74
N ALA A 99 12.25 0.30 1.86
CA ALA A 99 12.87 1.00 2.96
C ALA A 99 14.30 1.42 2.59
N ILE A 100 14.61 2.72 2.68
CA ILE A 100 15.94 3.29 2.48
C ILE A 100 16.46 3.95 3.75
N GLY A 101 17.77 3.99 3.90
CA GLY A 101 18.46 4.36 5.13
C GLY A 101 18.91 3.11 5.88
N SER A 102 20.23 2.92 5.95
CA SER A 102 20.83 1.71 6.55
C SER A 102 21.20 1.98 8.00
N ARG A 103 20.64 1.18 8.90
CA ARG A 103 21.27 1.02 10.22
C ARG A 103 22.35 -0.04 10.13
N VAL A 104 23.44 0.15 10.85
CA VAL A 104 24.51 -0.85 10.96
C VAL A 104 23.87 -2.19 11.37
N ASN A 105 24.04 -3.24 10.56
CA ASN A 105 23.42 -4.57 10.68
C ASN A 105 21.97 -4.69 10.16
N ALA A 106 21.53 -3.81 9.28
CA ALA A 106 20.15 -3.82 8.75
C ALA A 106 19.79 -5.02 7.83
N GLY A 107 20.68 -5.98 7.62
CA GLY A 107 20.40 -7.18 6.82
C GLY A 107 19.95 -6.84 5.40
N ILE A 108 18.74 -7.26 5.02
CA ILE A 108 18.11 -7.02 3.71
C ILE A 108 17.88 -5.56 3.35
N ARG A 109 17.94 -4.65 4.29
CA ARG A 109 17.73 -3.21 4.06
C ARG A 109 19.03 -2.47 3.74
N GLY A 110 20.05 -3.21 3.32
CA GLY A 110 21.32 -2.64 2.88
C GLY A 110 21.18 -1.89 1.56
N ARG A 111 21.95 -0.79 1.40
CA ARG A 111 21.94 0.12 0.24
C ARG A 111 21.97 -0.58 -1.12
N ASP A 112 22.74 -1.66 -1.24
CA ASP A 112 22.90 -2.38 -2.51
C ASP A 112 21.62 -3.08 -2.94
N LEU A 113 20.79 -3.52 -2.01
CA LEU A 113 19.57 -4.25 -2.34
C LEU A 113 18.48 -3.32 -2.89
N GLN A 114 18.31 -2.11 -2.31
CA GLN A 114 17.35 -1.14 -2.84
C GLN A 114 17.72 -0.72 -4.26
N THR A 115 19.00 -0.49 -4.52
CA THR A 115 19.49 -0.17 -5.87
C THR A 115 19.23 -1.34 -6.83
N LYS A 116 19.50 -2.58 -6.42
CA LYS A 116 19.18 -3.79 -7.23
C LYS A 116 17.69 -3.92 -7.50
N CYS A 117 16.85 -3.65 -6.50
CA CYS A 117 15.39 -3.67 -6.67
C CYS A 117 14.90 -2.62 -7.67
N ALA A 118 15.35 -1.37 -7.55
CA ALA A 118 15.00 -0.31 -8.50
C ALA A 118 15.46 -0.64 -9.94
N GLN A 119 16.67 -1.19 -10.09
CA GLN A 119 17.19 -1.63 -11.40
C GLN A 119 16.40 -2.83 -11.96
N ALA A 120 16.02 -3.80 -11.11
CA ALA A 120 15.21 -4.93 -11.53
C ALA A 120 13.84 -4.44 -12.03
N LEU A 121 13.18 -3.57 -11.27
CA LEU A 121 11.91 -2.99 -11.66
C LEU A 121 12.00 -2.28 -13.03
N THR A 122 13.03 -1.44 -13.25
CA THR A 122 13.25 -0.80 -14.56
C THR A 122 13.35 -1.83 -15.68
N ARG A 123 14.19 -2.87 -15.50
CA ARG A 123 14.36 -3.92 -16.53
C ARG A 123 13.06 -4.64 -16.87
N PHE A 124 12.25 -4.97 -15.86
CA PHE A 124 10.96 -5.63 -16.07
C PHE A 124 9.94 -4.70 -16.72
N HIS A 125 9.88 -3.45 -16.29
CA HIS A 125 9.01 -2.42 -16.86
C HIS A 125 9.31 -2.20 -18.35
N ASP A 126 10.57 -1.95 -18.70
CA ASP A 126 10.98 -1.65 -20.08
C ASP A 126 10.71 -2.81 -21.04
N LYS A 127 10.69 -4.04 -20.53
CA LYS A 127 10.38 -5.24 -21.31
C LYS A 127 8.92 -5.66 -21.22
N ASN A 128 8.07 -4.90 -20.52
CA ASN A 128 6.64 -5.20 -20.29
C ASN A 128 6.43 -6.67 -19.80
N LEU A 129 7.18 -7.09 -18.78
CA LEU A 129 7.15 -8.46 -18.27
C LEU A 129 6.29 -8.63 -17.03
N LEU A 130 5.88 -7.54 -16.37
CA LEU A 130 5.08 -7.57 -15.15
C LEU A 130 3.57 -7.62 -15.46
N ARG A 131 2.84 -8.36 -14.66
CA ARG A 131 1.38 -8.48 -14.73
C ARG A 131 0.70 -7.22 -14.23
N ALA A 132 0.99 -6.84 -12.98
CA ALA A 132 0.55 -5.58 -12.41
C ALA A 132 1.43 -4.42 -12.92
N GLU A 133 0.94 -3.19 -12.79
CA GLU A 133 1.75 -2.00 -13.00
C GLU A 133 2.44 -1.63 -11.69
N HIS A 134 3.78 -1.64 -11.71
CA HIS A 134 4.59 -1.40 -10.53
C HIS A 134 5.19 0.00 -10.53
N PHE A 135 5.12 0.65 -9.37
CA PHE A 135 5.77 1.92 -9.06
C PHE A 135 6.66 1.76 -7.83
N LEU A 136 7.60 2.67 -7.65
CA LEU A 136 8.41 2.76 -6.43
C LEU A 136 7.76 3.69 -5.42
N HIS A 137 7.77 3.24 -4.17
CA HIS A 137 7.53 4.01 -2.98
C HIS A 137 8.79 3.95 -2.11
N LEU A 138 9.48 5.08 -1.91
CA LEU A 138 10.66 5.13 -1.06
C LEU A 138 10.30 5.45 0.39
N ARG A 139 10.53 4.50 1.29
CA ARG A 139 10.32 4.64 2.73
C ARG A 139 11.63 5.13 3.37
N CYS A 140 11.67 6.41 3.72
CA CYS A 140 12.90 7.07 4.17
C CYS A 140 13.04 7.00 5.70
N GLU A 141 13.97 6.20 6.22
CA GLU A 141 14.31 6.14 7.64
C GLU A 141 15.19 7.35 8.01
N ILE A 142 14.56 8.44 8.45
CA ILE A 142 15.23 9.77 8.58
C ILE A 142 16.30 9.82 9.66
N ALA A 143 16.29 8.90 10.61
CA ALA A 143 17.27 8.83 11.70
C ALA A 143 18.57 8.12 11.31
N THR A 144 18.79 7.81 10.03
CA THR A 144 20.00 7.12 9.54
C THR A 144 20.93 8.09 8.79
N ALA A 145 22.23 7.86 8.88
CA ALA A 145 23.24 8.77 8.33
C ALA A 145 23.22 8.88 6.80
N ASP A 146 22.80 7.81 6.08
CA ASP A 146 22.92 7.68 4.63
C ASP A 146 21.61 7.92 3.86
N VAL A 147 20.47 8.10 4.53
CA VAL A 147 19.15 8.13 3.88
C VAL A 147 19.02 9.20 2.81
N VAL A 148 19.60 10.40 3.01
CA VAL A 148 19.54 11.49 2.03
C VAL A 148 20.36 11.14 0.79
N GLU A 149 21.55 10.56 0.95
CA GLU A 149 22.39 10.13 -0.16
C GLU A 149 21.73 9.03 -0.99
N VAL A 150 21.11 8.03 -0.30
CA VAL A 150 20.35 6.98 -0.98
C VAL A 150 19.13 7.54 -1.68
N PHE A 151 18.38 8.44 -1.04
CA PHE A 151 17.25 9.13 -1.66
C PHE A 151 17.68 9.87 -2.93
N ASP A 152 18.76 10.67 -2.85
CA ASP A 152 19.27 11.44 -3.98
C ASP A 152 19.69 10.55 -5.17
N SER A 153 20.12 9.33 -4.91
CA SER A 153 20.46 8.35 -5.96
C SER A 153 19.22 7.78 -6.68
N LEU A 154 18.05 7.81 -6.04
CA LEU A 154 16.81 7.20 -6.53
C LEU A 154 15.70 8.21 -6.83
N CYS A 155 15.79 9.46 -6.39
CA CYS A 155 14.71 10.45 -6.47
C CYS A 155 14.29 10.82 -7.90
N ASN A 156 15.17 10.63 -8.88
CA ASN A 156 14.88 10.82 -10.30
C ASN A 156 14.47 9.53 -11.03
N HIS A 157 14.23 8.44 -10.30
CA HIS A 157 13.81 7.19 -10.94
C HIS A 157 12.45 7.35 -11.61
N PRO A 158 12.28 6.94 -12.89
CA PRO A 158 11.07 7.22 -13.67
C PRO A 158 9.80 6.59 -13.10
N LEU A 159 9.93 5.54 -12.30
CA LEU A 159 8.82 4.83 -11.66
C LEU A 159 8.59 5.26 -10.21
N LEU A 160 9.36 6.21 -9.66
CA LEU A 160 9.10 6.74 -8.32
C LEU A 160 7.83 7.60 -8.34
N ARG A 161 6.87 7.27 -7.45
CA ARG A 161 5.58 7.96 -7.37
C ARG A 161 5.16 8.36 -5.97
N LEU A 162 5.84 7.86 -4.94
CA LEU A 162 5.53 8.16 -3.55
C LEU A 162 6.80 8.09 -2.71
N ALA A 163 6.92 8.95 -1.71
CA ALA A 163 7.92 8.83 -0.65
C ALA A 163 7.25 8.93 0.71
N SER A 164 7.75 8.23 1.71
CA SER A 164 7.34 8.44 3.09
C SER A 164 8.54 8.75 3.98
N VAL A 165 8.31 9.58 5.00
CA VAL A 165 9.29 9.91 6.03
C VAL A 165 8.92 9.18 7.31
N MET A 166 9.80 8.30 7.79
CA MET A 166 9.56 7.47 8.96
C MET A 166 10.72 7.57 9.96
N ASP A 167 10.37 7.43 11.24
CA ASP A 167 11.32 7.40 12.34
C ASP A 167 10.97 6.27 13.31
N HIS A 168 11.69 5.15 13.20
CA HIS A 168 11.50 4.00 14.06
C HIS A 168 12.45 3.99 15.27
N THR A 169 12.93 5.17 15.68
CA THR A 169 13.77 5.30 16.86
C THR A 169 12.94 5.08 18.13
N PRO A 170 13.46 4.30 19.12
CA PRO A 170 12.81 4.17 20.41
C PRO A 170 12.63 5.52 21.11
N GLY A 171 11.40 5.81 21.52
CA GLY A 171 10.99 7.12 22.04
C GLY A 171 10.31 8.00 20.99
N GLN A 172 10.23 7.56 19.72
CA GLN A 172 9.57 8.25 18.64
C GLN A 172 8.39 7.46 18.08
N ARG A 173 7.36 8.18 17.60
CA ARG A 173 6.21 7.66 16.82
C ARG A 173 5.68 6.30 17.33
N GLN A 174 5.64 5.24 16.51
CA GLN A 174 5.20 3.90 16.91
C GLN A 174 5.89 3.40 18.20
N TRP A 175 7.16 3.74 18.39
CA TRP A 175 7.97 3.33 19.52
C TRP A 175 8.10 4.42 20.59
N HIS A 176 7.14 5.33 20.71
CA HIS A 176 7.15 6.38 21.72
C HIS A 176 7.29 5.79 23.14
N ASP A 177 6.74 4.62 23.40
CA ASP A 177 7.01 3.80 24.59
C ASP A 177 8.24 2.92 24.33
N ARG A 178 9.35 3.28 24.97
CA ARG A 178 10.62 2.54 24.88
C ARG A 178 10.53 1.13 25.42
N GLU A 179 9.67 0.88 26.41
CA GLU A 179 9.45 -0.45 26.97
C GLU A 179 8.71 -1.37 25.97
N GLN A 180 7.79 -0.83 25.20
CA GLN A 180 7.13 -1.56 24.12
C GLN A 180 8.13 -1.98 23.02
N TRP A 181 9.04 -1.09 22.64
CA TRP A 181 10.14 -1.41 21.72
C TRP A 181 11.05 -2.49 22.28
N ARG A 182 11.44 -2.40 23.56
CA ARG A 182 12.26 -3.42 24.24
C ARG A 182 11.61 -4.80 24.17
N ARG A 183 10.34 -4.93 24.56
CA ARG A 183 9.58 -6.18 24.50
C ARG A 183 9.49 -6.74 23.08
N PHE A 184 9.39 -5.90 22.08
CA PHE A 184 9.39 -6.30 20.68
C PHE A 184 10.75 -6.90 20.27
N GLN A 185 11.87 -6.30 20.68
CA GLN A 185 13.22 -6.81 20.39
C GLN A 185 13.49 -8.13 21.12
N GLU A 186 13.06 -8.26 22.36
CA GLU A 186 13.20 -9.48 23.15
C GLU A 186 12.45 -10.66 22.53
N ARG A 187 11.20 -10.46 22.09
CA ARG A 187 10.41 -11.49 21.39
C ARG A 187 11.06 -11.98 20.11
N ASN A 188 11.79 -11.13 19.45
CA ASN A 188 12.51 -11.47 18.23
C ASN A 188 13.92 -12.06 18.49
N GLY A 189 14.29 -12.28 19.75
CA GLY A 189 15.57 -12.90 20.15
C GLY A 189 16.81 -12.11 19.76
N LYS A 190 16.68 -10.79 19.57
CA LYS A 190 17.73 -9.98 18.94
C LYS A 190 18.73 -9.34 19.92
N LEU A 191 18.38 -9.15 21.19
CA LEU A 191 19.22 -8.35 22.11
C LEU A 191 19.20 -8.89 23.54
N THR A 192 20.36 -8.83 24.24
CA THR A 192 20.48 -8.93 25.70
C THR A 192 20.27 -7.57 26.35
N ASP A 193 20.05 -7.50 27.67
CA ASP A 193 19.81 -6.23 28.39
C ASP A 193 20.92 -5.19 28.19
N GLU A 194 22.18 -5.62 28.19
CA GLU A 194 23.34 -4.74 27.96
C GLU A 194 23.35 -4.21 26.53
N HIS A 195 23.05 -5.07 25.54
CA HIS A 195 22.93 -4.67 24.14
C HIS A 195 21.73 -3.73 23.90
N VAL A 196 20.64 -3.90 24.63
CA VAL A 196 19.46 -3.00 24.57
C VAL A 196 19.84 -1.60 24.99
N THR A 197 20.55 -1.43 26.12
CA THR A 197 20.93 -0.12 26.65
C THR A 197 21.87 0.62 25.69
N THR A 198 22.86 -0.08 25.18
CA THR A 198 23.82 0.48 24.21
C THR A 198 23.13 0.87 22.90
N ALA A 199 22.26 0.01 22.38
CA ALA A 199 21.51 0.28 21.15
C ALA A 199 20.55 1.48 21.33
N LEU A 200 19.88 1.61 22.47
CA LEU A 200 18.99 2.74 22.77
C LEU A 200 19.74 4.07 22.76
N ALA A 201 20.93 4.12 23.38
CA ALA A 201 21.76 5.33 23.39
C ALA A 201 22.19 5.71 21.97
N GLN A 202 22.77 4.77 21.23
CA GLN A 202 23.21 5.01 19.85
C GLN A 202 22.06 5.48 18.95
N LEU A 203 20.89 4.81 19.00
CA LEU A 203 19.75 5.17 18.18
C LEU A 203 19.18 6.56 18.54
N SER A 204 19.22 6.93 19.83
CA SER A 204 18.81 8.28 20.25
C SER A 204 19.77 9.36 19.77
N ASP A 205 21.09 9.12 19.84
CA ASP A 205 22.10 10.04 19.34
C ASP A 205 22.00 10.24 17.82
N GLU A 206 21.79 9.15 17.06
CA GLU A 206 21.59 9.21 15.61
C GLU A 206 20.30 10.00 15.26
N GLN A 207 19.24 9.79 15.99
CA GLN A 207 17.97 10.50 15.79
C GLN A 207 18.14 12.00 16.04
N GLU A 208 18.74 12.40 17.14
CA GLU A 208 19.00 13.81 17.46
C GLU A 208 19.90 14.47 16.42
N LEU A 209 20.89 13.74 15.91
CA LEU A 209 21.84 14.27 14.93
C LEU A 209 21.22 14.43 13.53
N TYR A 210 20.40 13.50 13.09
CA TYR A 210 20.01 13.40 11.69
C TYR A 210 18.54 13.70 11.40
N ALA A 211 17.60 13.27 12.23
CA ALA A 211 16.20 13.11 11.85
C ALA A 211 15.57 14.41 11.32
N ASP A 212 15.68 15.50 12.03
CA ASP A 212 15.08 16.79 11.64
C ASP A 212 15.69 17.36 10.35
N ALA A 213 17.02 17.27 10.22
CA ALA A 213 17.72 17.77 9.04
C ALA A 213 17.36 16.94 7.79
N HIS A 214 17.34 15.61 7.93
CA HIS A 214 17.01 14.69 6.84
C HIS A 214 15.53 14.77 6.44
N ARG A 215 14.60 14.85 7.40
CA ARG A 215 13.19 15.07 7.12
C ARG A 215 13.00 16.33 6.27
N ARG A 216 13.51 17.47 6.69
CA ARG A 216 13.44 18.73 5.92
C ARG A 216 14.04 18.59 4.52
N ALA A 217 15.19 17.94 4.41
CA ALA A 217 15.87 17.74 3.14
C ALA A 217 15.06 16.89 2.16
N ILE A 218 14.53 15.75 2.62
CA ILE A 218 13.73 14.83 1.80
C ILE A 218 12.40 15.50 1.37
N VAL A 219 11.68 16.12 2.31
CA VAL A 219 10.43 16.82 2.02
C VAL A 219 10.63 17.94 1.00
N ALA A 220 11.70 18.73 1.16
CA ALA A 220 12.03 19.79 0.20
C ALA A 220 12.32 19.24 -1.21
N ARG A 221 13.05 18.13 -1.33
CA ARG A 221 13.32 17.45 -2.61
C ARG A 221 12.04 16.90 -3.25
N CYS A 222 11.21 16.23 -2.47
CA CYS A 222 9.93 15.72 -2.94
C CYS A 222 9.05 16.87 -3.47
N LYS A 223 8.97 17.97 -2.74
CA LYS A 223 8.22 19.16 -3.16
C LYS A 223 8.76 19.75 -4.47
N ALA A 224 10.09 19.83 -4.63
CA ALA A 224 10.70 20.31 -5.87
C ALA A 224 10.42 19.41 -7.08
N LEU A 225 10.25 18.10 -6.85
CA LEU A 225 9.94 17.10 -7.87
C LEU A 225 8.43 16.93 -8.10
N GLY A 226 7.56 17.57 -7.32
CA GLY A 226 6.12 17.31 -7.33
C GLY A 226 5.74 15.89 -6.88
N LEU A 227 6.61 15.25 -6.11
CA LEU A 227 6.42 13.91 -5.58
C LEU A 227 5.58 13.96 -4.30
N PRO A 228 4.44 13.24 -4.22
CA PRO A 228 3.67 13.13 -2.99
C PRO A 228 4.50 12.54 -1.85
N VAL A 229 4.25 13.04 -0.63
CA VAL A 229 4.92 12.57 0.59
C VAL A 229 3.89 12.07 1.59
N ALA A 230 4.21 10.97 2.26
CA ALA A 230 3.48 10.46 3.41
C ALA A 230 4.29 10.63 4.71
N SER A 231 3.58 10.85 5.82
CA SER A 231 4.12 10.64 7.16
C SER A 231 3.86 9.21 7.61
N HIS A 232 4.68 8.67 8.50
CA HIS A 232 4.58 7.27 8.94
C HIS A 232 4.49 7.19 10.46
N ASP A 233 3.56 6.37 10.97
CA ASP A 233 3.35 6.08 12.39
C ASP A 233 3.08 7.32 13.27
N ASP A 234 2.38 8.31 12.74
CA ASP A 234 2.01 9.48 13.53
C ASP A 234 1.20 9.09 14.78
N THR A 235 1.64 9.58 15.94
CA THR A 235 1.12 9.20 17.26
C THR A 235 0.48 10.36 17.98
N LEU A 236 1.02 11.56 17.82
CA LEU A 236 0.65 12.79 18.53
C LEU A 236 0.06 13.81 17.56
N VAL A 237 -0.71 14.76 18.09
CA VAL A 237 -1.24 15.90 17.34
C VAL A 237 -0.11 16.68 16.65
N GLU A 238 1.01 16.88 17.34
CA GLU A 238 2.17 17.60 16.85
C GLU A 238 2.82 16.95 15.63
N HIS A 239 2.81 15.60 15.55
CA HIS A 239 3.32 14.89 14.38
C HIS A 239 2.50 15.20 13.14
N VAL A 240 1.18 15.19 13.28
CA VAL A 240 0.25 15.46 12.18
C VAL A 240 0.26 16.94 11.79
N ALA A 241 0.33 17.85 12.78
CA ALA A 241 0.45 19.29 12.53
C ALA A 241 1.76 19.62 11.77
N GLN A 242 2.87 18.97 12.12
CA GLN A 242 4.13 19.07 11.37
C GLN A 242 3.94 18.56 9.92
N ALA A 243 3.35 17.39 9.74
CA ALA A 243 3.08 16.82 8.43
C ALA A 243 2.23 17.77 7.56
N ALA A 244 1.18 18.37 8.14
CA ALA A 244 0.34 19.35 7.46
C ALA A 244 1.12 20.59 7.03
N ALA A 245 1.96 21.15 7.92
CA ALA A 245 2.81 22.30 7.61
C ALA A 245 3.84 22.01 6.49
N GLU A 246 4.28 20.77 6.37
CA GLU A 246 5.18 20.28 5.32
C GLU A 246 4.46 19.99 3.99
N GLY A 247 3.12 20.01 3.95
CA GLY A 247 2.32 19.71 2.77
C GLY A 247 2.20 18.20 2.50
N ILE A 248 2.38 17.37 3.50
CA ILE A 248 2.17 15.91 3.43
C ILE A 248 0.68 15.63 3.22
N VAL A 249 0.37 14.67 2.35
CA VAL A 249 -1.00 14.38 1.90
C VAL A 249 -1.55 13.05 2.41
N LEU A 250 -0.69 12.19 2.99
CA LEU A 250 -1.02 10.84 3.42
C LEU A 250 -0.38 10.56 4.79
N ALA A 251 -1.19 10.10 5.75
CA ALA A 251 -0.74 9.61 7.06
C ALA A 251 -0.78 8.08 7.03
N GLU A 252 0.40 7.45 6.98
CA GLU A 252 0.54 6.00 6.98
C GLU A 252 0.55 5.48 8.41
N PHE A 253 -0.40 4.61 8.69
CA PHE A 253 -0.51 3.85 9.93
C PHE A 253 -0.52 4.72 11.20
N PRO A 254 -1.37 5.77 11.30
CA PRO A 254 -1.50 6.51 12.55
C PRO A 254 -1.70 5.53 13.70
N THR A 255 -0.91 5.68 14.76
CA THR A 255 -0.87 4.70 15.85
C THR A 255 -1.94 4.92 16.91
N THR A 256 -2.54 6.12 16.91
CA THR A 256 -3.58 6.55 17.85
C THR A 256 -4.78 7.10 17.13
N ARG A 257 -5.94 7.05 17.80
CA ARG A 257 -7.16 7.65 17.28
C ARG A 257 -7.02 9.18 17.15
N ILE A 258 -6.38 9.84 18.11
CA ILE A 258 -6.19 11.29 18.05
C ILE A 258 -5.34 11.73 16.86
N ALA A 259 -4.32 10.95 16.47
CA ALA A 259 -3.56 11.22 15.26
C ALA A 259 -4.42 11.11 13.99
N ALA A 260 -5.29 10.11 13.90
CA ALA A 260 -6.22 9.96 12.77
C ALA A 260 -7.29 11.06 12.74
N GLU A 261 -7.84 11.49 13.90
CA GLU A 261 -8.77 12.61 14.00
C GLU A 261 -8.10 13.91 13.55
N THR A 262 -6.87 14.17 13.99
CA THR A 262 -6.08 15.34 13.58
C THR A 262 -5.75 15.29 12.09
N ALA A 263 -5.41 14.13 11.51
CA ALA A 263 -5.20 14.00 10.07
C ALA A 263 -6.45 14.38 9.28
N ARG A 264 -7.64 13.99 9.74
CA ARG A 264 -8.93 14.39 9.16
C ARG A 264 -9.15 15.91 9.19
N GLU A 265 -8.83 16.57 10.30
CA GLU A 265 -8.93 18.02 10.45
C GLU A 265 -8.03 18.78 9.46
N TYR A 266 -6.83 18.25 9.19
CA TYR A 266 -5.90 18.82 8.22
C TYR A 266 -6.10 18.31 6.78
N HIS A 267 -7.16 17.54 6.50
CA HIS A 267 -7.44 16.96 5.19
C HIS A 267 -6.31 16.04 4.67
N ILE A 268 -5.59 15.40 5.56
CA ILE A 268 -4.59 14.37 5.25
C ILE A 268 -5.31 13.03 5.23
N SER A 269 -5.21 12.28 4.13
CA SER A 269 -5.81 10.95 4.01
C SER A 269 -5.11 9.94 4.91
N THR A 270 -5.88 9.07 5.59
CA THR A 270 -5.32 8.00 6.42
C THR A 270 -5.26 6.68 5.68
N ILE A 271 -4.12 5.99 5.77
CA ILE A 271 -3.96 4.62 5.27
C ILE A 271 -3.69 3.68 6.44
N MET A 272 -4.39 2.54 6.46
CA MET A 272 -4.23 1.49 7.48
C MET A 272 -3.96 0.15 6.83
N GLY A 273 -3.25 -0.73 7.56
CA GLY A 273 -3.00 -2.09 7.11
C GLY A 273 -4.26 -2.95 7.09
N ALA A 274 -4.62 -3.53 5.94
CA ALA A 274 -5.70 -4.49 5.80
C ALA A 274 -5.55 -5.71 6.74
N PRO A 275 -4.32 -6.23 7.01
CA PRO A 275 -4.13 -7.28 8.00
C PRO A 275 -4.65 -6.93 9.39
N ASN A 276 -4.66 -5.64 9.76
CA ASN A 276 -5.21 -5.18 11.04
C ASN A 276 -6.74 -5.43 11.13
N ILE A 277 -7.48 -5.22 10.03
CA ILE A 277 -8.92 -5.54 9.96
C ILE A 277 -9.16 -7.05 10.01
N VAL A 278 -8.47 -7.79 9.15
CA VAL A 278 -8.66 -9.25 9.01
C VAL A 278 -8.33 -10.00 10.31
N ARG A 279 -7.27 -9.59 11.01
CA ARG A 279 -6.87 -10.17 12.32
C ARG A 279 -7.70 -9.68 13.49
N GLY A 280 -8.48 -8.60 13.31
CA GLY A 280 -9.28 -8.01 14.39
C GLY A 280 -8.50 -7.07 15.31
N GLY A 281 -7.37 -6.53 14.89
CA GLY A 281 -6.59 -5.54 15.65
C GLY A 281 -5.12 -5.46 15.26
N SER A 282 -4.42 -4.46 15.83
CA SER A 282 -2.99 -4.25 15.63
C SER A 282 -2.14 -5.33 16.31
N HIS A 283 -1.09 -5.77 15.66
CA HIS A 283 -0.09 -6.66 16.26
C HIS A 283 0.85 -5.93 17.25
N SER A 284 0.90 -4.61 17.16
CA SER A 284 1.76 -3.73 17.97
C SER A 284 1.01 -3.03 19.12
N GLY A 285 -0.32 -3.26 19.26
CA GLY A 285 -1.14 -2.58 20.26
C GLY A 285 -1.58 -1.16 19.89
N ASN A 286 -1.38 -0.74 18.63
CA ASN A 286 -1.85 0.53 18.09
C ASN A 286 -3.36 0.51 17.85
N VAL A 287 -3.94 1.67 17.50
CA VAL A 287 -5.37 1.79 17.18
C VAL A 287 -5.81 0.77 16.13
N SER A 288 -7.01 0.25 16.28
CA SER A 288 -7.59 -0.70 15.33
C SER A 288 -8.07 0.03 14.06
N ALA A 289 -7.71 -0.51 12.89
CA ALA A 289 -8.25 -0.01 11.62
C ALA A 289 -9.78 -0.12 11.55
N LEU A 290 -10.37 -1.14 12.17
CA LEU A 290 -11.82 -1.28 12.26
C LEU A 290 -12.45 -0.19 13.17
N GLU A 291 -11.77 0.20 14.26
CA GLU A 291 -12.21 1.33 15.09
C GLU A 291 -12.20 2.64 14.29
N LEU A 292 -11.12 2.90 13.55
CA LEU A 292 -11.03 4.07 12.68
C LEU A 292 -12.11 4.05 11.59
N ALA A 293 -12.38 2.89 10.98
CA ALA A 293 -13.45 2.75 10.01
C ALA A 293 -14.83 3.08 10.58
N LYS A 294 -15.14 2.62 11.79
CA LYS A 294 -16.40 2.92 12.49
C LYS A 294 -16.53 4.40 12.89
N ALA A 295 -15.41 5.08 13.09
CA ALA A 295 -15.33 6.50 13.40
C ALA A 295 -15.25 7.40 12.16
N ASP A 296 -15.33 6.84 10.94
CA ASP A 296 -15.19 7.56 9.67
C ASP A 296 -13.82 8.24 9.48
N LEU A 297 -12.77 7.59 9.99
CA LEU A 297 -11.38 8.06 9.99
C LEU A 297 -10.45 7.22 9.10
N LEU A 298 -10.98 6.24 8.35
CA LEU A 298 -10.24 5.39 7.44
C LEU A 298 -10.53 5.79 6.00
N ASP A 299 -9.50 6.13 5.23
CA ASP A 299 -9.63 6.47 3.80
C ASP A 299 -9.11 5.37 2.90
N ILE A 300 -7.94 4.80 3.21
CA ILE A 300 -7.22 3.86 2.34
C ILE A 300 -6.80 2.62 3.14
N LEU A 301 -6.87 1.46 2.50
CA LEU A 301 -6.26 0.23 2.98
C LEU A 301 -5.04 -0.14 2.16
N SER A 302 -4.01 -0.62 2.85
CA SER A 302 -2.80 -1.21 2.29
C SER A 302 -2.70 -2.67 2.68
N SER A 303 -2.14 -3.50 1.81
CA SER A 303 -1.90 -4.91 2.12
C SER A 303 -0.72 -5.12 3.06
N ASP A 304 0.13 -4.10 3.19
CA ASP A 304 1.33 -4.17 4.01
C ASP A 304 2.16 -5.40 3.62
N TYR A 305 2.17 -6.44 4.43
CA TYR A 305 2.91 -7.69 4.19
C TYR A 305 2.06 -8.87 3.70
N VAL A 306 0.74 -8.68 3.43
CA VAL A 306 -0.18 -9.77 2.98
C VAL A 306 -1.07 -9.29 1.82
N PRO A 307 -0.67 -9.42 0.55
CA PRO A 307 -1.44 -8.95 -0.60
C PRO A 307 -2.90 -9.40 -0.62
N SER A 308 -3.19 -10.65 -0.24
CA SER A 308 -4.54 -11.19 -0.20
C SER A 308 -5.46 -10.56 0.86
N SER A 309 -4.90 -9.81 1.81
CA SER A 309 -5.70 -9.19 2.88
C SER A 309 -6.57 -8.03 2.39
N LEU A 310 -6.20 -7.33 1.30
CA LEU A 310 -6.96 -6.19 0.79
C LEU A 310 -8.40 -6.55 0.49
N LEU A 311 -8.61 -7.55 -0.35
CA LEU A 311 -9.95 -7.95 -0.75
C LEU A 311 -10.76 -8.50 0.43
N THR A 312 -10.14 -9.30 1.30
CA THR A 312 -10.80 -9.80 2.52
C THR A 312 -11.23 -8.65 3.43
N ALA A 313 -10.36 -7.66 3.63
CA ALA A 313 -10.66 -6.50 4.49
C ALA A 313 -11.82 -5.65 3.94
N VAL A 314 -11.97 -5.55 2.61
CA VAL A 314 -13.12 -4.87 1.99
C VAL A 314 -14.44 -5.51 2.43
N PHE A 315 -14.56 -6.84 2.33
CA PHE A 315 -15.78 -7.53 2.76
C PHE A 315 -15.95 -7.52 4.28
N ASP A 316 -14.86 -7.58 5.04
CA ASP A 316 -14.87 -7.39 6.50
C ASP A 316 -15.37 -6.00 6.92
N LEU A 317 -15.07 -4.94 6.16
CA LEU A 317 -15.62 -3.60 6.41
C LEU A 317 -17.14 -3.56 6.19
N VAL A 318 -17.65 -4.28 5.19
CA VAL A 318 -19.10 -4.40 4.97
C VAL A 318 -19.74 -5.11 6.17
N ASP A 319 -19.21 -6.24 6.59
CA ASP A 319 -19.77 -7.07 7.67
C ASP A 319 -19.60 -6.41 9.05
N LYS A 320 -18.36 -5.94 9.38
CA LYS A 320 -17.97 -5.55 10.75
C LYS A 320 -18.13 -4.04 11.03
N ALA A 321 -18.07 -3.18 9.99
CA ALA A 321 -18.25 -1.75 10.12
C ALA A 321 -19.59 -1.24 9.57
N GLY A 322 -20.38 -2.10 8.89
CA GLY A 322 -21.69 -1.74 8.31
C GLY A 322 -21.56 -0.83 7.08
N TRP A 323 -20.43 -0.84 6.40
CA TRP A 323 -20.22 -0.04 5.19
C TRP A 323 -20.94 -0.65 3.97
N THR A 324 -21.30 0.20 3.01
CA THR A 324 -21.71 -0.31 1.70
C THR A 324 -20.50 -0.89 0.97
N LEU A 325 -20.70 -1.89 0.10
CA LEU A 325 -19.60 -2.48 -0.68
C LEU A 325 -18.90 -1.44 -1.57
N PRO A 326 -19.59 -0.51 -2.26
CA PRO A 326 -18.92 0.58 -2.98
C PRO A 326 -17.98 1.42 -2.11
N ARG A 327 -18.43 1.80 -0.91
CA ARG A 327 -17.60 2.56 0.03
C ARG A 327 -16.36 1.77 0.47
N ALA A 328 -16.54 0.51 0.83
CA ALA A 328 -15.43 -0.36 1.23
C ALA A 328 -14.44 -0.57 0.07
N MET A 329 -14.95 -0.79 -1.16
CA MET A 329 -14.11 -0.91 -2.36
C MET A 329 -13.31 0.37 -2.66
N ALA A 330 -13.87 1.54 -2.39
CA ALA A 330 -13.17 2.81 -2.62
C ALA A 330 -11.84 2.88 -1.86
N THR A 331 -11.73 2.24 -0.68
CA THR A 331 -10.50 2.24 0.14
C THR A 331 -9.31 1.53 -0.53
N VAL A 332 -9.58 0.64 -1.47
CA VAL A 332 -8.55 -0.13 -2.20
C VAL A 332 -8.54 0.16 -3.70
N SER A 333 -9.29 1.16 -4.16
CA SER A 333 -9.41 1.49 -5.58
C SER A 333 -9.46 3.00 -5.85
N ALA A 334 -10.59 3.65 -5.63
CA ALA A 334 -10.79 5.07 -5.97
C ALA A 334 -9.96 6.01 -5.08
N GLU A 335 -9.90 5.77 -3.77
CA GLU A 335 -9.16 6.63 -2.85
C GLU A 335 -7.63 6.53 -3.03
N PRO A 336 -7.00 5.34 -3.11
CA PRO A 336 -5.59 5.27 -3.44
C PRO A 336 -5.29 5.82 -4.84
N ALA A 337 -6.16 5.61 -5.85
CA ALA A 337 -5.99 6.23 -7.16
C ALA A 337 -5.94 7.76 -7.07
N ARG A 338 -6.92 8.37 -6.39
CA ARG A 338 -7.00 9.82 -6.19
C ARG A 338 -5.76 10.36 -5.48
N THR A 339 -5.34 9.71 -4.40
CA THR A 339 -4.20 10.13 -3.57
C THR A 339 -2.88 10.03 -4.33
N ALA A 340 -2.73 9.02 -5.19
CA ALA A 340 -1.54 8.85 -6.03
C ALA A 340 -1.61 9.60 -7.37
N GLY A 341 -2.67 10.39 -7.64
CA GLY A 341 -2.84 11.13 -8.89
C GLY A 341 -3.11 10.25 -10.12
N LEU A 342 -3.64 9.05 -9.94
CA LEU A 342 -3.99 8.12 -11.01
C LEU A 342 -5.45 8.35 -11.43
N HIS A 343 -5.66 9.25 -12.41
CA HIS A 343 -7.01 9.69 -12.78
C HIS A 343 -7.70 8.80 -13.83
N ASP A 344 -7.00 7.82 -14.38
CA ASP A 344 -7.47 6.94 -15.45
C ASP A 344 -8.06 5.61 -14.95
N ARG A 345 -8.09 5.35 -13.65
CA ARG A 345 -8.46 4.06 -13.04
C ARG A 345 -9.15 4.22 -11.67
N GLY A 346 -9.39 3.10 -10.97
CA GLY A 346 -9.91 3.09 -9.59
C GLY A 346 -11.44 2.99 -9.52
N ALA A 347 -12.14 2.88 -10.63
CA ALA A 347 -13.60 2.66 -10.66
C ALA A 347 -14.04 1.92 -11.92
N ILE A 348 -15.23 1.30 -11.87
CA ILE A 348 -15.89 0.75 -13.05
C ILE A 348 -16.79 1.87 -13.61
N ALA A 349 -16.26 2.61 -14.58
CA ALA A 349 -16.95 3.71 -15.23
C ALA A 349 -16.48 3.91 -16.69
N PRO A 350 -17.36 4.35 -17.60
CA PRO A 350 -16.99 4.62 -18.99
C PRO A 350 -15.81 5.59 -19.11
N GLY A 351 -14.89 5.29 -20.03
CA GLY A 351 -13.68 6.07 -20.30
C GLY A 351 -12.48 5.72 -19.45
N LEU A 352 -12.66 5.07 -18.30
CA LEU A 352 -11.55 4.63 -17.44
C LEU A 352 -10.87 3.38 -18.01
N ARG A 353 -9.64 3.17 -17.60
CA ARG A 353 -8.85 1.97 -17.89
C ARG A 353 -9.57 0.72 -17.37
N ALA A 354 -9.62 -0.31 -18.16
CA ALA A 354 -10.31 -1.55 -17.84
C ALA A 354 -9.45 -2.43 -16.92
N ASP A 355 -9.23 -1.96 -15.70
CA ASP A 355 -8.63 -2.68 -14.60
C ASP A 355 -9.74 -3.19 -13.69
N PHE A 356 -9.91 -4.51 -13.62
CA PHE A 356 -10.99 -5.10 -12.83
C PHE A 356 -10.67 -6.52 -12.38
N VAL A 357 -11.39 -6.98 -11.36
CA VAL A 357 -11.24 -8.31 -10.77
C VAL A 357 -12.59 -9.02 -10.82
N ARG A 358 -12.60 -10.28 -11.29
CA ARG A 358 -13.70 -11.20 -11.14
C ARG A 358 -13.59 -11.91 -9.80
N VAL A 359 -14.62 -11.83 -8.97
CA VAL A 359 -14.62 -12.41 -7.61
C VAL A 359 -15.86 -13.24 -7.38
N THR A 360 -15.68 -14.51 -6.98
CA THR A 360 -16.72 -15.39 -6.47
C THR A 360 -16.68 -15.39 -4.95
N MET A 361 -17.83 -15.49 -4.31
CA MET A 361 -17.90 -15.67 -2.85
C MET A 361 -18.00 -17.15 -2.50
N LEU A 362 -17.14 -17.61 -1.59
CA LEU A 362 -17.31 -18.88 -0.88
C LEU A 362 -17.71 -18.52 0.56
N ASP A 363 -18.99 -18.61 0.86
CA ASP A 363 -19.60 -18.09 2.08
C ASP A 363 -19.27 -16.59 2.25
N THR A 364 -18.39 -16.23 3.21
CA THR A 364 -17.93 -14.86 3.43
C THR A 364 -16.55 -14.56 2.81
N LEU A 365 -15.89 -15.60 2.24
CA LEU A 365 -14.55 -15.46 1.69
C LEU A 365 -14.61 -15.00 0.22
N PRO A 366 -14.05 -13.81 -0.13
CA PRO A 366 -13.90 -13.40 -1.52
C PRO A 366 -12.75 -14.17 -2.19
N VAL A 367 -13.05 -14.80 -3.32
CA VAL A 367 -12.08 -15.60 -4.09
C VAL A 367 -11.88 -14.94 -5.45
N PRO A 368 -10.72 -14.30 -5.71
CA PRO A 368 -10.36 -13.80 -7.03
C PRO A 368 -10.31 -14.96 -8.04
N ARG A 369 -11.04 -14.83 -9.14
CA ARG A 369 -11.10 -15.84 -10.21
C ARG A 369 -10.28 -15.43 -11.43
N ALA A 370 -10.18 -14.12 -11.64
CA ALA A 370 -9.38 -13.54 -12.71
C ALA A 370 -9.11 -12.07 -12.41
N THR A 371 -7.95 -11.60 -12.79
CA THR A 371 -7.53 -10.19 -12.71
C THR A 371 -7.24 -9.68 -14.12
N TYR A 372 -7.74 -8.50 -14.42
CA TYR A 372 -7.59 -7.86 -15.73
C TYR A 372 -6.93 -6.50 -15.56
N ARG A 373 -5.94 -6.22 -16.40
CA ARG A 373 -5.30 -4.90 -16.55
C ARG A 373 -5.43 -4.45 -18.00
N GLU A 374 -5.94 -3.23 -18.21
CA GLU A 374 -6.18 -2.71 -19.58
C GLU A 374 -7.01 -3.66 -20.45
N GLY A 375 -8.01 -4.32 -19.84
CA GLY A 375 -8.86 -5.30 -20.50
C GLY A 375 -8.19 -6.63 -20.84
N ALA A 376 -6.91 -6.79 -20.61
CA ALA A 376 -6.20 -8.05 -20.77
C ALA A 376 -6.18 -8.84 -19.47
N ARG A 377 -6.49 -10.13 -19.54
CA ARG A 377 -6.38 -11.03 -18.38
C ARG A 377 -4.92 -11.25 -18.03
N ILE A 378 -4.54 -10.96 -16.79
CA ILE A 378 -3.17 -11.09 -16.27
C ILE A 378 -3.01 -12.27 -15.30
N VAL A 379 -4.14 -12.79 -14.76
CA VAL A 379 -4.22 -14.03 -13.96
C VAL A 379 -5.48 -14.79 -14.30
#